data_353027d0b50715a3461433f679c6f800
#
_entry.id   353027d0b50715a3461433f679c6f800
#
_cell.length_a   1.000
_cell.length_b   1.000
_cell.length_c   1.000
_cell.angle_alpha   90.00
_cell.angle_beta   90.00
_cell.angle_gamma   90.00
#
_symmetry.space_group_name_H-M   'P 1'
#
loop_
_entity.id
_entity.type
_entity.pdbx_description
1 polymer ?
#
loop_
_entity_poly.entity_id
_entity_poly.type
_entity_poly.pdbx_seq_one_letter_code
_entity_poly.pdbx_strand_id
1 'polypeptide(L)'
;MKSTITFFVSFMLISLIQGQTNADFENFGLLVDSFLNGSDMSGGFYSGNIFLENDFDTMFNAWQGWAISSMRDTVTPGYMNDLSAIAGSGYNGSTTYAVTFANSPSILHLTNGAVGKAVKGFFITNNTYAYLSIRDGDGFAKKFGGVSGDDPDYFLLTIKKYKDGILGEDSIDFYLADFRFSDNSQDYIVKDWTYISLESLGDLDSLQFSMSSTDNGMFGMNTPAYFCIDNFVTRNVATALEKGFERKNLAVYPNPTESIFYINWEEPLAGKMIITDVLGKQIRTTQLTSGRNQINISSLTDGIYTLSVQGEKAGYYSRIIKK
;
A
#
# COMPACT_ATOMS: atom_id res chain seq x y z
N MET A 1 13.65 50.45 -41.79
CA MET A 1 13.14 49.88 -40.54
C MET A 1 13.12 48.36 -40.69
N LYS A 2 14.05 47.65 -40.04
CA LYS A 2 14.10 46.18 -40.04
C LYS A 2 13.36 45.71 -38.76
N SER A 3 12.23 45.03 -38.93
CA SER A 3 11.45 44.44 -37.83
C SER A 3 12.07 43.07 -37.45
N THR A 4 12.60 42.98 -36.23
CA THR A 4 13.12 41.71 -35.70
C THR A 4 11.97 41.00 -34.95
N ILE A 5 11.51 39.88 -35.51
CA ILE A 5 10.52 39.00 -34.85
C ILE A 5 11.27 38.09 -33.92
N THR A 6 11.07 38.29 -32.58
CA THR A 6 11.60 37.42 -31.55
C THR A 6 10.62 36.26 -31.30
N PHE A 7 11.04 35.04 -31.62
CA PHE A 7 10.28 33.83 -31.34
C PHE A 7 10.52 33.44 -29.87
N PHE A 8 9.50 33.50 -29.02
CA PHE A 8 9.51 32.94 -27.70
C PHE A 8 9.17 31.43 -27.75
N VAL A 9 10.17 30.58 -27.58
CA VAL A 9 9.94 29.13 -27.37
C VAL A 9 9.62 28.91 -25.91
N SER A 10 8.34 28.71 -25.60
CA SER A 10 7.89 28.32 -24.27
C SER A 10 8.18 26.83 -24.07
N PHE A 11 9.17 26.52 -23.24
CA PHE A 11 9.46 25.16 -22.80
C PHE A 11 8.39 24.76 -21.76
N MET A 12 7.39 23.99 -22.19
CA MET A 12 6.40 23.39 -21.30
C MET A 12 7.04 22.21 -20.59
N LEU A 13 7.45 22.40 -19.34
CA LEU A 13 7.87 21.32 -18.44
C LEU A 13 6.66 20.42 -18.20
N ILE A 14 6.61 19.27 -18.87
CA ILE A 14 5.68 18.19 -18.55
C ILE A 14 6.22 17.49 -17.30
N SER A 15 5.74 17.89 -16.13
CA SER A 15 5.94 17.10 -14.92
C SER A 15 5.17 15.79 -15.06
N LEU A 16 5.89 14.67 -15.13
CA LEU A 16 5.31 13.34 -15.06
C LEU A 16 4.69 13.19 -13.65
N ILE A 17 3.37 13.27 -13.57
CA ILE A 17 2.64 12.95 -12.34
C ILE A 17 2.75 11.42 -12.19
N GLN A 18 3.66 10.96 -11.36
CA GLN A 18 3.67 9.57 -10.94
C GLN A 18 2.47 9.34 -10.04
N GLY A 19 1.55 8.47 -10.46
CA GLY A 19 0.46 8.02 -9.62
C GLY A 19 1.02 7.40 -8.34
N GLN A 20 0.41 7.69 -7.20
CA GLN A 20 0.72 7.10 -5.90
C GLN A 20 -0.48 6.28 -5.47
N THR A 21 -0.24 5.14 -4.83
CA THR A 21 -1.28 4.38 -4.13
C THR A 21 -0.93 4.38 -2.66
N ASN A 22 -1.91 4.72 -1.86
CA ASN A 22 -1.82 4.71 -0.42
C ASN A 22 -2.49 3.44 0.11
N ALA A 23 -1.81 2.71 0.99
CA ALA A 23 -2.40 1.67 1.80
C ALA A 23 -2.73 2.31 3.17
N ASP A 24 -3.97 2.73 3.32
CA ASP A 24 -4.53 3.39 4.52
C ASP A 24 -5.40 2.43 5.34
N PHE A 25 -5.50 1.19 4.91
CA PHE A 25 -6.23 0.10 5.56
C PHE A 25 -7.75 0.32 5.73
N GLU A 26 -8.30 1.43 5.27
CA GLU A 26 -9.74 1.71 5.32
C GLU A 26 -10.57 0.76 4.43
N ASN A 27 -9.92 0.07 3.49
CA ASN A 27 -10.56 -0.97 2.65
C ASN A 27 -11.11 -2.17 3.43
N PHE A 28 -10.69 -2.35 4.70
CA PHE A 28 -11.23 -3.42 5.56
C PHE A 28 -12.57 -3.05 6.20
N GLY A 29 -12.94 -1.78 6.24
CA GLY A 29 -14.23 -1.30 6.74
C GLY A 29 -14.50 -1.70 8.19
N LEU A 30 -13.47 -1.73 9.04
CA LEU A 30 -13.59 -2.12 10.44
C LEU A 30 -14.50 -1.15 11.21
N LEU A 31 -15.34 -1.71 12.06
CA LEU A 31 -16.02 -0.93 13.09
C LEU A 31 -14.99 -0.46 14.13
N VAL A 32 -15.31 0.63 14.81
CA VAL A 32 -14.49 1.11 15.94
C VAL A 32 -14.29 0.01 16.98
N ASP A 33 -13.07 -0.07 17.53
CA ASP A 33 -12.68 -1.06 18.53
C ASP A 33 -12.83 -2.52 18.05
N SER A 34 -12.45 -2.77 16.77
CA SER A 34 -12.41 -4.10 16.19
C SER A 34 -11.09 -4.36 15.47
N PHE A 35 -10.83 -5.62 15.11
CA PHE A 35 -9.56 -6.02 14.50
C PHE A 35 -9.71 -7.29 13.64
N LEU A 36 -8.70 -7.52 12.79
CA LEU A 36 -8.44 -8.75 12.05
C LEU A 36 -7.02 -9.20 12.39
N ASN A 37 -6.88 -10.33 13.04
CA ASN A 37 -5.60 -10.87 13.49
C ASN A 37 -5.22 -12.18 12.80
N GLY A 38 -5.89 -12.54 11.70
CA GLY A 38 -5.65 -13.77 10.95
C GLY A 38 -6.35 -15.00 11.48
N SER A 39 -7.24 -14.89 12.49
CA SER A 39 -8.01 -16.02 13.03
C SER A 39 -8.93 -16.68 11.99
N ASP A 40 -9.15 -16.04 10.85
CA ASP A 40 -9.83 -16.58 9.67
C ASP A 40 -8.91 -17.44 8.79
N MET A 41 -7.63 -17.61 9.14
CA MET A 41 -6.61 -18.37 8.42
C MET A 41 -6.37 -17.84 7.00
N SER A 42 -6.58 -16.56 6.75
CA SER A 42 -6.36 -15.93 5.43
C SER A 42 -4.87 -15.80 5.05
N GLY A 43 -3.96 -15.89 6.02
CA GLY A 43 -2.52 -15.81 5.82
C GLY A 43 -2.00 -14.39 5.59
N GLY A 44 -2.86 -13.37 5.64
CA GLY A 44 -2.44 -11.97 5.54
C GLY A 44 -3.47 -11.03 4.93
N PHE A 45 -3.06 -9.78 4.71
CA PHE A 45 -3.95 -8.67 4.43
C PHE A 45 -3.47 -7.86 3.22
N TYR A 46 -4.37 -7.57 2.28
CA TYR A 46 -4.10 -6.70 1.14
C TYR A 46 -4.66 -5.30 1.37
N SER A 47 -3.82 -4.27 1.20
CA SER A 47 -4.28 -2.88 1.14
C SER A 47 -3.44 -2.10 0.11
N GLY A 48 -4.08 -1.32 -0.75
CA GLY A 48 -3.39 -0.63 -1.84
C GLY A 48 -2.55 -1.59 -2.69
N ASN A 49 -1.25 -1.35 -2.76
CA ASN A 49 -0.28 -2.19 -3.48
C ASN A 49 0.66 -2.95 -2.53
N ILE A 50 0.19 -3.34 -1.36
CA ILE A 50 0.96 -4.15 -0.41
C ILE A 50 0.17 -5.38 0.04
N PHE A 51 0.91 -6.39 0.46
CA PHE A 51 0.44 -7.56 1.18
C PHE A 51 1.23 -7.70 2.48
N LEU A 52 0.53 -7.81 3.58
CA LEU A 52 1.04 -7.97 4.93
C LEU A 52 0.90 -9.43 5.35
N GLU A 53 2.01 -10.14 5.56
CA GLU A 53 1.96 -11.54 6.00
C GLU A 53 1.44 -11.67 7.43
N ASN A 54 0.58 -12.66 7.66
CA ASN A 54 0.08 -13.04 8.96
C ASN A 54 0.17 -14.55 9.14
N ASP A 55 0.53 -14.97 10.33
CA ASP A 55 0.43 -16.36 10.79
C ASP A 55 -0.42 -16.42 12.06
N PHE A 56 -1.35 -17.37 12.11
CA PHE A 56 -2.24 -17.55 13.25
C PHE A 56 -2.18 -18.98 13.76
N ASP A 57 -1.70 -19.13 14.98
CA ASP A 57 -1.65 -20.40 15.69
C ASP A 57 -2.97 -20.68 16.41
N THR A 58 -3.75 -21.62 15.86
CA THR A 58 -5.04 -22.02 16.43
C THR A 58 -4.93 -22.76 17.77
N MET A 59 -3.78 -23.37 18.09
CA MET A 59 -3.57 -24.09 19.33
C MET A 59 -3.39 -23.11 20.51
N PHE A 60 -2.64 -22.04 20.29
CA PHE A 60 -2.36 -21.00 21.30
C PHE A 60 -3.27 -19.78 21.16
N ASN A 61 -4.14 -19.74 20.12
CA ASN A 61 -4.96 -18.58 19.79
C ASN A 61 -4.13 -17.30 19.72
N ALA A 62 -2.98 -17.39 19.05
CA ALA A 62 -1.97 -16.35 18.98
C ALA A 62 -1.67 -15.99 17.52
N TRP A 63 -1.35 -14.74 17.26
CA TRP A 63 -0.99 -14.25 15.95
C TRP A 63 0.45 -13.76 15.92
N GLN A 64 1.05 -13.75 14.73
CA GLN A 64 2.38 -13.24 14.45
C GLN A 64 2.39 -12.55 13.07
N GLY A 65 3.36 -11.68 12.84
CA GLY A 65 3.41 -10.87 11.64
C GLY A 65 2.50 -9.66 11.76
N TRP A 66 1.50 -9.52 10.90
CA TRP A 66 0.66 -8.34 10.83
C TRP A 66 -0.79 -8.61 11.21
N ALA A 67 -1.42 -7.61 11.79
CA ALA A 67 -2.87 -7.54 12.05
C ALA A 67 -3.40 -6.18 11.57
N ILE A 68 -4.71 -6.10 11.33
CA ILE A 68 -5.41 -4.84 10.99
C ILE A 68 -6.28 -4.47 12.19
N SER A 69 -6.23 -3.21 12.61
CA SER A 69 -6.88 -2.79 13.84
C SER A 69 -7.52 -1.40 13.73
N SER A 70 -8.59 -1.21 14.50
CA SER A 70 -9.22 0.08 14.80
C SER A 70 -9.37 0.31 16.31
N MET A 71 -8.62 -0.44 17.11
CA MET A 71 -8.63 -0.34 18.58
C MET A 71 -8.09 1.01 19.05
N ARG A 72 -8.69 1.58 20.11
CA ARG A 72 -8.40 2.95 20.58
C ARG A 72 -7.91 3.05 22.02
N ASP A 73 -7.67 1.93 22.66
CA ASP A 73 -7.24 1.91 24.06
C ASP A 73 -5.79 2.35 24.21
N THR A 74 -5.56 3.54 24.75
CA THR A 74 -4.24 4.14 24.97
C THR A 74 -3.78 4.04 26.44
N VAL A 75 -4.54 3.37 27.30
CA VAL A 75 -4.32 3.43 28.74
C VAL A 75 -4.19 2.07 29.44
N THR A 76 -4.78 1.00 28.89
CA THR A 76 -4.71 -0.33 29.51
C THR A 76 -3.35 -0.97 29.23
N PRO A 77 -2.54 -1.27 30.26
CA PRO A 77 -1.25 -1.93 30.08
C PRO A 77 -1.40 -3.44 29.86
N GLY A 78 -0.32 -4.06 29.34
CA GLY A 78 -0.17 -5.51 29.21
C GLY A 78 -0.63 -6.08 27.88
N TYR A 79 -0.37 -7.36 27.69
CA TYR A 79 -0.48 -8.08 26.43
C TYR A 79 -1.91 -8.19 25.87
N MET A 80 -2.94 -7.97 26.68
CA MET A 80 -4.33 -7.95 26.22
C MET A 80 -4.66 -6.70 25.39
N ASN A 81 -3.76 -5.72 25.36
CA ASN A 81 -3.89 -4.49 24.57
C ASN A 81 -2.80 -4.43 23.48
N ASP A 82 -2.53 -5.55 22.84
CA ASP A 82 -1.50 -5.72 21.82
C ASP A 82 -1.91 -5.23 20.43
N LEU A 83 -3.17 -4.82 20.25
CA LEU A 83 -3.73 -4.37 18.96
C LEU A 83 -4.00 -2.85 18.90
N SER A 84 -3.74 -2.10 19.97
CA SER A 84 -4.02 -0.66 20.02
C SER A 84 -2.78 0.17 19.67
N ALA A 85 -2.97 1.20 18.85
CA ALA A 85 -1.96 2.23 18.65
C ALA A 85 -1.99 3.24 19.82
N ILE A 86 -0.82 3.64 20.34
CA ILE A 86 -0.76 4.65 21.42
C ILE A 86 -1.28 6.02 20.99
N ALA A 87 -1.32 6.29 19.68
CA ALA A 87 -1.92 7.50 19.11
C ALA A 87 -3.46 7.52 19.20
N GLY A 88 -4.12 6.40 19.55
CA GLY A 88 -5.55 6.27 19.80
C GLY A 88 -6.44 6.18 18.56
N SER A 89 -5.89 6.27 17.36
CA SER A 89 -6.57 6.09 16.06
C SER A 89 -5.51 5.96 14.97
N GLY A 90 -5.92 5.72 13.73
CA GLY A 90 -5.03 5.79 12.58
C GLY A 90 -4.56 7.22 12.29
N TYR A 91 -3.62 7.35 11.35
CA TYR A 91 -3.01 8.63 10.99
C TYR A 91 -4.04 9.59 10.37
N ASN A 92 -3.95 10.88 10.77
CA ASN A 92 -4.76 11.97 10.24
C ASN A 92 -6.29 11.71 10.29
N GLY A 93 -6.73 11.01 11.34
CA GLY A 93 -8.15 10.74 11.58
C GLY A 93 -8.68 9.51 10.84
N SER A 94 -7.82 8.68 10.24
CA SER A 94 -8.22 7.36 9.76
C SER A 94 -8.68 6.48 10.93
N THR A 95 -9.56 5.53 10.63
CA THR A 95 -10.09 4.62 11.65
C THR A 95 -9.18 3.43 11.84
N THR A 96 -8.59 2.95 10.74
CA THR A 96 -7.92 1.66 10.65
C THR A 96 -6.42 1.85 10.41
N TYR A 97 -5.62 0.98 10.98
CA TYR A 97 -4.17 0.94 10.82
C TYR A 97 -3.67 -0.51 10.89
N ALA A 98 -2.43 -0.76 10.49
CA ALA A 98 -1.81 -2.07 10.67
C ALA A 98 -0.96 -2.10 11.93
N VAL A 99 -1.00 -3.23 12.64
CA VAL A 99 -0.18 -3.54 13.81
C VAL A 99 0.71 -4.72 13.46
N THR A 100 1.97 -4.72 13.87
CA THR A 100 2.82 -5.90 13.74
C THR A 100 3.28 -6.43 15.08
N PHE A 101 3.34 -7.76 15.19
CA PHE A 101 4.10 -8.48 16.20
C PHE A 101 5.36 -9.03 15.53
N ALA A 102 6.48 -8.33 15.74
CA ALA A 102 7.77 -8.60 15.10
C ALA A 102 8.76 -9.30 16.07
N ASN A 103 8.31 -10.32 16.78
CA ASN A 103 9.17 -11.17 17.61
C ASN A 103 10.17 -11.98 16.74
N SER A 104 9.79 -12.31 15.52
CA SER A 104 10.68 -12.63 14.40
C SER A 104 10.45 -11.59 13.30
N PRO A 105 11.36 -11.47 12.33
CA PRO A 105 11.19 -10.45 11.28
C PRO A 105 9.85 -10.54 10.56
N SER A 106 9.09 -9.44 10.55
CA SER A 106 7.82 -9.34 9.82
C SER A 106 8.05 -8.88 8.39
N ILE A 107 7.28 -9.42 7.44
CA ILE A 107 7.44 -9.14 6.01
C ILE A 107 6.23 -8.37 5.50
N LEU A 108 6.50 -7.37 4.65
CA LEU A 108 5.55 -6.64 3.83
C LEU A 108 5.97 -6.80 2.37
N HIS A 109 5.10 -7.37 1.54
CA HIS A 109 5.35 -7.52 0.11
C HIS A 109 4.74 -6.38 -0.68
N LEU A 110 5.45 -5.90 -1.69
CA LEU A 110 4.85 -5.09 -2.73
C LEU A 110 4.04 -5.98 -3.69
N THR A 111 2.95 -5.45 -4.18
CA THR A 111 2.05 -6.15 -5.11
C THR A 111 1.77 -5.31 -6.35
N ASN A 112 1.17 -5.91 -7.36
CA ASN A 112 0.76 -5.23 -8.59
C ASN A 112 1.92 -4.47 -9.25
N GLY A 113 1.66 -3.26 -9.74
CA GLY A 113 2.65 -2.40 -10.41
C GLY A 113 3.70 -1.75 -9.49
N ALA A 114 3.63 -1.99 -8.16
CA ALA A 114 4.63 -1.49 -7.21
C ALA A 114 5.83 -2.43 -7.06
N VAL A 115 5.70 -3.71 -7.41
CA VAL A 115 6.81 -4.68 -7.33
C VAL A 115 7.99 -4.20 -8.15
N GLY A 116 9.18 -4.24 -7.54
CA GLY A 116 10.42 -3.79 -8.17
C GLY A 116 10.54 -2.29 -8.31
N LYS A 117 9.80 -1.49 -7.54
CA LYS A 117 9.88 -0.03 -7.55
C LYS A 117 10.22 0.52 -6.18
N ALA A 118 10.82 1.71 -6.17
CA ALA A 118 11.04 2.46 -4.94
C ALA A 118 9.69 2.86 -4.32
N VAL A 119 9.60 2.81 -3.00
CA VAL A 119 8.46 3.27 -2.22
C VAL A 119 8.78 4.61 -1.56
N LYS A 120 7.74 5.34 -1.14
CA LYS A 120 7.95 6.63 -0.48
C LYS A 120 8.19 6.49 1.01
N GLY A 121 7.33 5.79 1.70
CA GLY A 121 7.37 5.66 3.15
C GLY A 121 5.99 5.44 3.76
N PHE A 122 5.93 5.56 5.06
CA PHE A 122 4.72 5.34 5.85
C PHE A 122 4.79 6.14 7.16
N PHE A 123 3.66 6.22 7.86
CA PHE A 123 3.62 6.72 9.23
C PHE A 123 3.72 5.58 10.23
N ILE A 124 4.44 5.79 11.33
CA ILE A 124 4.67 4.82 12.41
C ILE A 124 4.37 5.43 13.75
N THR A 125 3.89 4.62 14.69
CA THR A 125 3.82 4.93 16.12
C THR A 125 4.02 3.67 16.94
N ASN A 126 4.28 3.81 18.24
CA ASN A 126 4.30 2.66 19.13
C ASN A 126 2.90 2.04 19.26
N ASN A 127 2.88 0.75 19.45
CA ASN A 127 1.74 0.05 20.00
C ASN A 127 1.55 0.41 21.49
N THR A 128 0.31 0.42 22.00
CA THR A 128 0.02 0.83 23.39
C THR A 128 0.70 -0.06 24.40
N TYR A 129 0.69 -1.37 24.22
CA TYR A 129 1.37 -2.31 25.12
C TYR A 129 2.87 -2.01 25.19
N ALA A 130 3.56 -1.91 24.04
CA ALA A 130 4.99 -1.58 23.99
C ALA A 130 5.29 -0.23 24.64
N TYR A 131 4.51 0.80 24.30
CA TYR A 131 4.69 2.15 24.87
C TYR A 131 4.59 2.17 26.39
N LEU A 132 3.55 1.53 26.95
CA LEU A 132 3.32 1.51 28.39
C LEU A 132 4.38 0.66 29.11
N SER A 133 4.81 -0.46 28.54
CA SER A 133 5.90 -1.28 29.08
C SER A 133 7.23 -0.51 29.12
N ILE A 134 7.57 0.23 28.07
CA ILE A 134 8.77 1.07 28.03
C ILE A 134 8.69 2.19 29.07
N ARG A 135 7.55 2.86 29.18
CA ARG A 135 7.36 4.01 30.07
C ARG A 135 7.33 3.63 31.56
N ASP A 136 6.64 2.56 31.90
CA ASP A 136 6.32 2.21 33.29
C ASP A 136 7.03 0.96 33.79
N GLY A 137 7.47 0.07 32.89
CA GLY A 137 7.87 -1.30 33.18
C GLY A 137 6.65 -2.18 33.41
N ASP A 138 6.85 -3.50 33.39
CA ASP A 138 5.84 -4.51 33.73
C ASP A 138 6.50 -5.77 34.33
N GLY A 139 5.79 -6.90 34.35
CA GLY A 139 6.30 -8.16 34.88
C GLY A 139 7.43 -8.80 34.05
N PHE A 140 7.65 -8.36 32.83
CA PHE A 140 8.64 -8.86 31.87
C PHE A 140 9.63 -7.78 31.46
N ALA A 141 9.13 -6.61 31.03
CA ALA A 141 9.92 -5.50 30.52
C ALA A 141 10.32 -4.54 31.65
N LYS A 142 11.56 -4.06 31.62
CA LYS A 142 12.00 -3.00 32.52
C LYS A 142 11.46 -1.63 32.04
N LYS A 143 11.31 -0.71 32.99
CA LYS A 143 11.13 0.71 32.65
C LYS A 143 12.43 1.26 32.03
N PHE A 144 12.35 1.93 30.89
CA PHE A 144 13.49 2.59 30.27
C PHE A 144 13.96 3.80 31.09
N GLY A 145 15.26 4.08 31.02
CA GLY A 145 15.92 5.05 31.88
C GLY A 145 16.13 4.54 33.34
N GLY A 146 15.58 3.38 33.68
CA GLY A 146 15.71 2.81 35.02
C GLY A 146 15.05 3.65 36.12
N VAL A 147 15.53 3.53 37.35
CA VAL A 147 15.00 4.26 38.51
C VAL A 147 15.46 5.72 38.51
N SER A 148 16.73 5.97 38.13
CA SER A 148 17.30 7.32 38.07
C SER A 148 16.91 8.13 36.85
N GLY A 149 16.52 7.47 35.77
CA GLY A 149 16.31 8.08 34.44
C GLY A 149 17.55 8.04 33.55
N ASP A 150 18.70 7.51 34.03
CA ASP A 150 20.01 7.62 33.35
C ASP A 150 20.42 6.33 32.61
N ASP A 151 19.63 5.24 32.70
CA ASP A 151 19.97 4.01 31.99
C ASP A 151 19.85 4.22 30.45
N PRO A 152 20.90 3.96 29.66
CA PRO A 152 20.91 4.27 28.23
C PRO A 152 20.14 3.22 27.43
N ASP A 153 18.84 3.30 27.47
CA ASP A 153 17.94 2.37 26.82
C ASP A 153 17.52 2.80 25.41
N TYR A 154 17.19 1.82 24.55
CA TYR A 154 16.59 2.07 23.25
C TYR A 154 15.63 0.97 22.82
N PHE A 155 14.69 1.33 21.95
CA PHE A 155 13.83 0.43 21.22
C PHE A 155 13.89 0.78 19.74
N LEU A 156 14.53 -0.09 18.95
CA LEU A 156 14.93 0.17 17.57
C LEU A 156 14.18 -0.72 16.60
N LEU A 157 13.62 -0.10 15.58
CA LEU A 157 13.15 -0.76 14.35
C LEU A 157 14.22 -0.63 13.27
N THR A 158 14.62 -1.76 12.70
CA THR A 158 15.49 -1.84 11.50
C THR A 158 14.68 -2.35 10.32
N ILE A 159 14.65 -1.56 9.24
CA ILE A 159 13.91 -1.87 8.01
C ILE A 159 14.93 -2.17 6.91
N LYS A 160 14.84 -3.37 6.31
CA LYS A 160 15.64 -3.79 5.16
C LYS A 160 14.76 -4.14 3.98
N LYS A 161 15.33 -4.05 2.78
CA LYS A 161 14.63 -4.46 1.55
C LYS A 161 15.02 -5.86 1.12
N TYR A 162 14.08 -6.55 0.46
CA TYR A 162 14.37 -7.63 -0.46
C TYR A 162 14.26 -7.12 -1.90
N LYS A 163 15.20 -7.54 -2.73
CA LYS A 163 15.16 -7.33 -4.18
C LYS A 163 15.58 -8.63 -4.87
N ASP A 164 14.74 -9.13 -5.78
CA ASP A 164 14.98 -10.39 -6.50
C ASP A 164 15.27 -11.58 -5.55
N GLY A 165 14.58 -11.61 -4.40
CA GLY A 165 14.71 -12.64 -3.36
C GLY A 165 15.94 -12.49 -2.46
N ILE A 166 16.74 -11.44 -2.64
CA ILE A 166 17.98 -11.20 -1.87
C ILE A 166 17.72 -10.09 -0.85
N LEU A 167 18.03 -10.36 0.42
CA LEU A 167 18.01 -9.35 1.49
C LEU A 167 19.18 -8.38 1.29
N GLY A 168 18.88 -7.10 1.16
CA GLY A 168 19.87 -6.04 1.06
C GLY A 168 20.62 -5.80 2.37
N GLU A 169 21.82 -5.25 2.26
CA GLU A 169 22.61 -4.86 3.44
C GLU A 169 22.20 -3.49 3.98
N ASP A 170 21.78 -2.58 3.09
CA ASP A 170 21.29 -1.26 3.45
C ASP A 170 20.05 -1.36 4.33
N SER A 171 19.99 -0.53 5.37
CA SER A 171 18.86 -0.45 6.29
C SER A 171 18.45 1.00 6.56
N ILE A 172 17.22 1.14 7.04
CA ILE A 172 16.73 2.34 7.70
C ILE A 172 16.46 1.97 9.15
N ASP A 173 17.12 2.67 10.05
CA ASP A 173 16.96 2.51 11.49
C ASP A 173 16.08 3.64 12.02
N PHE A 174 15.10 3.27 12.85
CA PHE A 174 14.17 4.21 13.48
C PHE A 174 13.98 3.85 14.95
N TYR A 175 14.32 4.78 15.85
CA TYR A 175 14.15 4.56 17.28
C TYR A 175 12.72 4.91 17.69
N LEU A 176 11.96 3.90 18.11
CA LEU A 176 10.63 4.04 18.72
C LEU A 176 10.70 4.53 20.16
N ALA A 177 11.84 4.33 20.82
CA ALA A 177 12.24 4.99 22.06
C ALA A 177 13.77 5.13 22.10
N ASP A 178 14.27 6.25 22.59
CA ASP A 178 15.70 6.49 22.76
C ASP A 178 15.95 7.27 24.05
N PHE A 179 16.72 6.65 24.97
CA PHE A 179 17.10 7.15 26.29
C PHE A 179 18.62 7.20 26.45
N ARG A 180 19.35 7.36 25.33
CA ARG A 180 20.82 7.36 25.33
C ARG A 180 21.41 8.77 25.30
N PHE A 181 20.60 9.78 25.42
CA PHE A 181 21.06 11.16 25.46
C PHE A 181 21.74 11.49 26.79
N SER A 182 22.79 12.31 26.75
CA SER A 182 23.45 12.81 27.97
C SER A 182 22.58 13.81 28.74
N ASP A 183 21.60 14.38 28.09
CA ASP A 183 20.57 15.25 28.66
C ASP A 183 19.24 14.49 28.58
N ASN A 184 18.80 13.94 29.70
CA ASN A 184 17.59 13.13 29.80
C ASN A 184 16.31 13.87 29.37
N SER A 185 16.35 15.22 29.25
CA SER A 185 15.24 15.96 28.70
C SER A 185 15.03 15.74 27.19
N GLN A 186 16.01 15.12 26.51
CA GLN A 186 15.95 14.74 25.12
C GLN A 186 15.47 13.30 24.92
N ASP A 187 15.36 12.52 25.99
CA ASP A 187 14.84 11.15 25.95
C ASP A 187 13.39 11.15 25.49
N TYR A 188 13.04 10.17 24.66
CA TYR A 188 11.70 10.10 24.12
C TYR A 188 11.18 8.67 23.93
N ILE A 189 9.87 8.55 23.91
CA ILE A 189 9.12 7.40 23.42
C ILE A 189 8.16 7.95 22.37
N VAL A 190 8.22 7.45 21.14
CA VAL A 190 7.33 7.88 20.05
C VAL A 190 5.88 7.60 20.44
N LYS A 191 5.05 8.64 20.44
CA LYS A 191 3.63 8.57 20.79
C LYS A 191 2.73 8.97 19.63
N ASP A 192 3.18 9.94 18.86
CA ASP A 192 2.44 10.44 17.71
C ASP A 192 2.89 9.74 16.43
N TRP A 193 2.02 9.75 15.42
CA TRP A 193 2.36 9.25 14.09
C TRP A 193 3.52 10.03 13.48
N THR A 194 4.62 9.35 13.22
CA THR A 194 5.86 9.92 12.68
C THR A 194 6.15 9.34 11.29
N TYR A 195 6.50 10.17 10.33
CA TYR A 195 6.78 9.71 8.97
C TYR A 195 8.19 9.13 8.83
N ILE A 196 8.31 7.95 8.21
CA ILE A 196 9.59 7.35 7.79
C ILE A 196 9.65 7.34 6.27
N SER A 197 10.70 7.98 5.71
CA SER A 197 11.00 7.88 4.28
C SER A 197 11.75 6.59 3.97
N LEU A 198 11.31 5.86 2.95
CA LEU A 198 11.96 4.64 2.45
C LEU A 198 12.69 4.87 1.11
N GLU A 199 12.74 6.11 0.63
CA GLU A 199 13.26 6.42 -0.71
C GLU A 199 14.73 6.04 -0.89
N SER A 200 15.54 6.07 0.19
CA SER A 200 16.96 5.70 0.17
C SER A 200 17.19 4.20 -0.10
N LEU A 201 16.21 3.34 0.15
CA LEU A 201 16.31 1.90 -0.15
C LEU A 201 16.27 1.62 -1.65
N GLY A 202 15.81 2.57 -2.48
CA GLY A 202 15.66 2.39 -3.92
C GLY A 202 14.60 1.32 -4.28
N ASP A 203 14.79 0.64 -5.40
CA ASP A 203 13.85 -0.38 -5.89
C ASP A 203 13.87 -1.63 -5.00
N LEU A 204 12.66 -2.19 -4.74
CA LEU A 204 12.47 -3.34 -3.84
C LEU A 204 11.24 -4.17 -4.23
N ASP A 205 11.16 -5.39 -3.72
CA ASP A 205 10.03 -6.31 -3.90
C ASP A 205 9.28 -6.50 -2.58
N SER A 206 9.99 -6.49 -1.46
CA SER A 206 9.41 -6.57 -0.12
C SER A 206 10.31 -5.89 0.92
N LEU A 207 9.74 -5.63 2.09
CA LEU A 207 10.42 -5.07 3.24
C LEU A 207 10.42 -6.07 4.39
N GLN A 208 11.52 -6.13 5.10
CA GLN A 208 11.69 -6.83 6.35
C GLN A 208 11.79 -5.83 7.50
N PHE A 209 11.01 -6.06 8.54
CA PHE A 209 10.98 -5.27 9.77
C PHE A 209 11.51 -6.12 10.91
N SER A 210 12.56 -5.64 11.58
CA SER A 210 13.18 -6.34 12.72
C SER A 210 13.29 -5.39 13.90
N MET A 211 13.03 -5.91 15.11
CA MET A 211 13.08 -5.12 16.33
C MET A 211 14.26 -5.51 17.20
N SER A 212 14.83 -4.53 17.90
CA SER A 212 15.83 -4.76 18.94
C SER A 212 15.67 -3.76 20.10
N SER A 213 16.10 -4.15 21.28
CA SER A 213 16.04 -3.34 22.48
C SER A 213 17.24 -3.63 23.38
N THR A 214 17.56 -2.70 24.27
CA THR A 214 18.51 -2.93 25.39
C THR A 214 17.95 -3.85 26.45
N ASP A 215 16.63 -3.97 26.55
CA ASP A 215 15.96 -4.84 27.52
C ASP A 215 15.84 -6.27 26.98
N ASN A 216 16.81 -7.10 27.32
CA ASN A 216 16.89 -8.50 26.90
C ASN A 216 17.02 -9.43 28.11
N GLY A 217 16.33 -10.57 28.06
CA GLY A 217 16.37 -11.63 29.05
C GLY A 217 16.84 -12.97 28.48
N MET A 218 16.60 -14.02 29.26
CA MET A 218 17.00 -15.39 28.90
C MET A 218 16.28 -15.87 27.59
N PHE A 219 15.10 -15.35 27.30
CA PHE A 219 14.26 -15.74 26.15
C PHE A 219 14.29 -14.74 25.00
N GLY A 220 15.23 -13.78 25.01
CA GLY A 220 15.35 -12.72 24.01
C GLY A 220 14.90 -11.37 24.55
N MET A 221 14.35 -10.54 23.66
CA MET A 221 13.91 -9.19 23.97
C MET A 221 12.68 -9.22 24.89
N ASN A 222 12.74 -8.53 26.04
CA ASN A 222 11.63 -8.40 26.98
C ASN A 222 10.67 -7.27 26.59
N THR A 223 11.19 -6.21 25.96
CA THR A 223 10.35 -5.14 25.41
C THR A 223 9.39 -5.74 24.39
N PRO A 224 8.07 -5.50 24.52
CA PRO A 224 7.08 -6.07 23.58
C PRO A 224 7.35 -5.63 22.14
N ALA A 225 7.56 -6.60 21.23
CA ALA A 225 7.99 -6.39 19.84
C ALA A 225 6.85 -5.92 18.92
N TYR A 226 6.14 -4.86 19.31
CA TYR A 226 4.99 -4.33 18.58
C TYR A 226 5.20 -2.89 18.16
N PHE A 227 4.69 -2.57 16.95
CA PHE A 227 4.52 -1.19 16.47
C PHE A 227 3.33 -1.12 15.51
N CYS A 228 2.89 0.09 15.19
CA CYS A 228 1.78 0.34 14.28
C CYS A 228 2.25 1.16 13.08
N ILE A 229 1.70 0.86 11.89
CA ILE A 229 1.93 1.65 10.68
C ILE A 229 0.62 2.08 10.04
N ASP A 230 0.66 3.20 9.31
CA ASP A 230 -0.46 3.68 8.53
C ASP A 230 0.03 4.46 7.30
N ASN A 231 -0.84 4.61 6.30
CA ASN A 231 -0.58 5.38 5.09
C ASN A 231 0.74 5.00 4.41
N PHE A 232 0.90 3.69 4.09
CA PHE A 232 2.04 3.21 3.32
C PHE A 232 1.92 3.61 1.86
N VAL A 233 2.81 4.48 1.38
CA VAL A 233 2.74 5.08 0.04
C VAL A 233 3.68 4.38 -0.93
N THR A 234 3.09 3.64 -1.88
CA THR A 234 3.81 3.09 -3.03
C THR A 234 3.86 4.08 -4.18
N ARG A 235 4.93 4.04 -4.96
CA ARG A 235 4.93 4.65 -6.29
C ARG A 235 4.27 3.66 -7.23
N ASN A 236 3.13 4.03 -7.78
CA ASN A 236 2.68 3.38 -8.99
C ASN A 236 3.74 3.68 -10.06
N VAL A 237 4.13 2.67 -10.83
CA VAL A 237 4.47 3.03 -12.20
C VAL A 237 3.28 3.88 -12.61
N ALA A 238 3.48 5.19 -12.87
CA ALA A 238 2.59 5.83 -13.78
C ALA A 238 2.46 4.76 -14.85
N THR A 239 1.25 4.29 -15.13
CA THR A 239 1.00 3.72 -16.43
C THR A 239 1.39 4.87 -17.37
N ALA A 240 2.71 5.08 -17.52
CA ALA A 240 3.25 5.62 -18.71
C ALA A 240 2.52 4.71 -19.68
N LEU A 241 1.57 5.27 -20.39
CA LEU A 241 1.26 4.79 -21.72
C LEU A 241 2.62 4.34 -22.20
N GLU A 242 2.83 3.00 -22.22
CA GLU A 242 4.12 2.44 -22.60
C GLU A 242 4.52 3.26 -23.79
N LYS A 243 5.73 3.81 -23.76
CA LYS A 243 6.21 4.65 -24.87
C LYS A 243 6.12 3.77 -26.09
N GLY A 244 4.93 3.78 -26.73
CA GLY A 244 4.58 2.84 -27.78
C GLY A 244 3.13 2.29 -27.76
N PHE A 245 2.36 2.47 -26.67
CA PHE A 245 0.95 2.04 -26.68
C PHE A 245 0.11 3.11 -27.38
N GLU A 246 -0.02 2.95 -28.68
CA GLU A 246 -0.72 3.90 -29.53
C GLU A 246 -2.24 3.82 -29.30
N ARG A 247 -2.91 4.95 -29.09
CA ARG A 247 -4.38 5.00 -29.07
C ARG A 247 -4.87 5.10 -30.50
N LYS A 248 -5.57 4.08 -30.97
CA LYS A 248 -6.16 4.02 -32.30
C LYS A 248 -7.68 4.09 -32.22
N ASN A 249 -8.27 4.75 -33.20
CA ASN A 249 -9.70 4.72 -33.37
C ASN A 249 -10.13 3.37 -33.97
N LEU A 250 -11.13 2.75 -33.33
CA LEU A 250 -11.77 1.54 -33.82
C LEU A 250 -12.90 1.95 -34.77
N ALA A 251 -12.77 1.60 -36.03
CA ALA A 251 -13.82 1.86 -37.02
C ALA A 251 -15.02 0.93 -36.77
N VAL A 252 -16.19 1.51 -36.53
CA VAL A 252 -17.45 0.78 -36.26
C VAL A 252 -18.54 1.31 -37.21
N TYR A 253 -19.27 0.40 -37.85
CA TYR A 253 -20.34 0.77 -38.79
C TYR A 253 -21.47 -0.26 -38.86
N PRO A 254 -22.72 0.18 -39.05
CA PRO A 254 -23.17 1.56 -38.98
C PRO A 254 -23.08 2.11 -37.55
N ASN A 255 -22.91 3.44 -37.45
CA ASN A 255 -22.97 4.18 -36.20
C ASN A 255 -23.64 5.54 -36.48
N PRO A 256 -24.86 5.81 -36.00
CA PRO A 256 -25.69 4.97 -35.06
C PRO A 256 -26.17 3.64 -35.64
N THR A 257 -26.58 2.73 -34.77
CA THR A 257 -27.14 1.42 -35.11
C THR A 257 -28.35 1.09 -34.26
N GLU A 258 -29.27 0.26 -34.79
CA GLU A 258 -30.44 -0.25 -34.03
C GLU A 258 -30.13 -1.56 -33.30
N SER A 259 -29.31 -2.43 -33.87
CA SER A 259 -29.07 -3.75 -33.30
C SER A 259 -27.71 -4.36 -33.60
N ILE A 260 -27.14 -4.10 -34.76
CA ILE A 260 -25.93 -4.78 -35.26
C ILE A 260 -24.96 -3.76 -35.78
N PHE A 261 -23.70 -3.87 -35.42
CA PHE A 261 -22.60 -3.14 -36.01
C PHE A 261 -21.45 -4.07 -36.37
N TYR A 262 -20.53 -3.59 -37.18
CA TYR A 262 -19.37 -4.34 -37.64
C TYR A 262 -18.09 -3.64 -37.25
N ILE A 263 -17.06 -4.46 -36.97
CA ILE A 263 -15.69 -4.05 -36.71
C ILE A 263 -14.80 -4.84 -37.64
N ASN A 264 -13.89 -4.16 -38.34
CA ASN A 264 -12.81 -4.82 -39.06
C ASN A 264 -11.58 -4.85 -38.13
N TRP A 265 -11.24 -6.04 -37.63
CA TRP A 265 -10.10 -6.24 -36.71
C TRP A 265 -8.89 -6.65 -37.53
N GLU A 266 -7.89 -5.78 -37.61
CA GLU A 266 -6.72 -5.96 -38.50
C GLU A 266 -5.52 -6.60 -37.79
N GLU A 267 -5.58 -6.75 -36.44
CA GLU A 267 -4.51 -7.39 -35.69
C GLU A 267 -4.52 -8.93 -35.88
N PRO A 268 -3.32 -9.57 -35.91
CA PRO A 268 -3.21 -11.02 -36.13
C PRO A 268 -3.73 -11.84 -34.96
N LEU A 269 -3.70 -11.30 -33.75
CA LEU A 269 -4.20 -11.96 -32.53
C LEU A 269 -5.64 -11.59 -32.24
N ALA A 270 -6.38 -12.51 -31.62
CA ALA A 270 -7.74 -12.23 -31.17
C ALA A 270 -7.77 -11.09 -30.13
N GLY A 271 -8.64 -10.10 -30.37
CA GLY A 271 -8.82 -8.97 -29.46
C GLY A 271 -9.94 -9.22 -28.46
N LYS A 272 -9.77 -8.83 -27.22
CA LYS A 272 -10.85 -8.82 -26.21
C LYS A 272 -11.51 -7.45 -26.21
N MET A 273 -12.74 -7.37 -26.78
CA MET A 273 -13.53 -6.14 -26.79
C MET A 273 -14.40 -6.04 -25.54
N ILE A 274 -14.38 -4.88 -24.90
CA ILE A 274 -15.21 -4.53 -23.76
C ILE A 274 -16.18 -3.42 -24.18
N ILE A 275 -17.45 -3.58 -23.87
CA ILE A 275 -18.50 -2.56 -24.05
C ILE A 275 -18.84 -2.00 -22.68
N THR A 276 -18.76 -0.68 -22.52
CA THR A 276 -19.11 0.02 -21.27
C THR A 276 -20.19 1.07 -21.54
N ASP A 277 -21.02 1.36 -20.54
CA ASP A 277 -21.96 2.47 -20.56
C ASP A 277 -21.27 3.82 -20.30
N VAL A 278 -22.04 4.90 -20.27
CA VAL A 278 -21.55 6.27 -20.04
C VAL A 278 -20.98 6.49 -18.63
N LEU A 279 -21.30 5.63 -17.66
CA LEU A 279 -20.78 5.66 -16.30
C LEU A 279 -19.51 4.79 -16.13
N GLY A 280 -19.05 4.15 -17.22
CA GLY A 280 -17.90 3.26 -17.21
C GLY A 280 -18.20 1.84 -16.72
N LYS A 281 -19.47 1.49 -16.44
CA LYS A 281 -19.85 0.13 -16.05
C LYS A 281 -19.70 -0.81 -17.23
N GLN A 282 -18.98 -1.91 -17.04
CA GLN A 282 -18.83 -2.95 -18.05
C GLN A 282 -20.16 -3.67 -18.29
N ILE A 283 -20.65 -3.63 -19.50
CA ILE A 283 -21.92 -4.23 -19.93
C ILE A 283 -21.66 -5.62 -20.53
N ARG A 284 -20.65 -5.74 -21.39
CA ARG A 284 -20.36 -6.97 -22.11
C ARG A 284 -18.90 -7.07 -22.51
N THR A 285 -18.43 -8.33 -22.63
CA THR A 285 -17.15 -8.68 -23.25
C THR A 285 -17.37 -9.60 -24.44
N THR A 286 -16.64 -9.36 -25.54
CA THR A 286 -16.72 -10.16 -26.76
C THR A 286 -15.31 -10.36 -27.33
N GLN A 287 -15.01 -11.57 -27.82
CA GLN A 287 -13.76 -11.84 -28.54
C GLN A 287 -13.91 -11.41 -30.00
N LEU A 288 -12.90 -10.71 -30.52
CA LEU A 288 -12.76 -10.38 -31.94
C LEU A 288 -11.76 -11.33 -32.59
N THR A 289 -12.10 -11.80 -33.76
CA THR A 289 -11.17 -12.57 -34.62
C THR A 289 -10.64 -11.66 -35.73
N SER A 290 -9.49 -12.00 -36.33
CA SER A 290 -8.96 -11.24 -37.45
C SER A 290 -9.99 -11.16 -38.60
N GLY A 291 -10.14 -9.96 -39.17
CA GLY A 291 -11.12 -9.64 -40.21
C GLY A 291 -12.43 -9.04 -39.69
N ARG A 292 -13.52 -9.23 -40.43
CA ARG A 292 -14.81 -8.61 -40.14
C ARG A 292 -15.56 -9.34 -39.03
N ASN A 293 -15.86 -8.63 -37.93
CA ASN A 293 -16.63 -9.12 -36.80
C ASN A 293 -18.01 -8.48 -36.79
N GLN A 294 -19.06 -9.27 -36.59
CA GLN A 294 -20.43 -8.82 -36.41
C GLN A 294 -20.81 -8.84 -34.94
N ILE A 295 -21.24 -7.70 -34.41
CA ILE A 295 -21.58 -7.54 -32.98
C ILE A 295 -23.06 -7.18 -32.88
N ASN A 296 -23.81 -8.03 -32.21
CA ASN A 296 -25.23 -7.81 -31.95
C ASN A 296 -25.42 -7.18 -30.57
N ILE A 297 -26.04 -6.00 -30.53
CA ILE A 297 -26.36 -5.24 -29.29
C ILE A 297 -27.88 -5.01 -29.14
N SER A 298 -28.72 -5.80 -29.78
CA SER A 298 -30.18 -5.67 -29.71
C SER A 298 -30.74 -5.72 -28.30
N SER A 299 -30.04 -6.40 -27.37
CA SER A 299 -30.42 -6.51 -25.94
C SER A 299 -30.06 -5.30 -25.12
N LEU A 300 -29.28 -4.34 -25.65
CA LEU A 300 -28.94 -3.13 -24.93
C LEU A 300 -30.04 -2.07 -25.08
N THR A 301 -30.17 -1.22 -24.08
CA THR A 301 -31.08 -0.04 -24.16
C THR A 301 -30.49 1.01 -25.10
N ASP A 302 -31.37 1.88 -25.63
CA ASP A 302 -30.93 3.01 -26.44
C ASP A 302 -29.99 3.91 -25.61
N GLY A 303 -28.89 4.36 -26.23
CA GLY A 303 -27.88 5.14 -25.53
C GLY A 303 -26.52 5.14 -26.21
N ILE A 304 -25.55 5.74 -25.52
CA ILE A 304 -24.16 5.81 -25.95
C ILE A 304 -23.34 4.78 -25.18
N TYR A 305 -22.55 3.99 -25.89
CA TYR A 305 -21.64 3.00 -25.33
C TYR A 305 -20.22 3.27 -25.82
N THR A 306 -19.24 2.97 -24.96
CA THR A 306 -17.83 3.00 -25.32
C THR A 306 -17.35 1.58 -25.59
N LEU A 307 -16.63 1.42 -26.69
CA LEU A 307 -15.97 0.19 -27.09
C LEU A 307 -14.48 0.35 -26.83
N SER A 308 -13.86 -0.60 -26.17
CA SER A 308 -12.41 -0.67 -25.99
C SER A 308 -11.90 -2.07 -26.33
N VAL A 309 -10.82 -2.14 -27.12
CA VAL A 309 -10.13 -3.39 -27.44
C VAL A 309 -8.66 -3.21 -27.14
N GLN A 310 -8.08 -4.13 -26.39
CA GLN A 310 -6.65 -4.16 -26.15
C GLN A 310 -5.99 -5.07 -27.19
N GLY A 311 -5.16 -4.49 -28.06
CA GLY A 311 -4.26 -5.18 -28.95
C GLY A 311 -2.88 -5.36 -28.31
N GLU A 312 -1.95 -5.97 -29.05
CA GLU A 312 -0.60 -6.24 -28.56
C GLU A 312 0.23 -4.97 -28.34
N LYS A 313 0.10 -3.99 -29.23
CA LYS A 313 0.88 -2.73 -29.21
C LYS A 313 0.04 -1.46 -29.14
N ALA A 314 -1.28 -1.57 -29.25
CA ALA A 314 -2.19 -0.44 -29.27
C ALA A 314 -3.51 -0.73 -28.56
N GLY A 315 -4.12 0.30 -27.98
CA GLY A 315 -5.49 0.28 -27.50
C GLY A 315 -6.42 0.91 -28.53
N TYR A 316 -7.48 0.20 -28.88
CA TYR A 316 -8.47 0.65 -29.87
C TYR A 316 -9.74 1.10 -29.15
N TYR A 317 -10.27 2.26 -29.52
CA TYR A 317 -11.41 2.88 -28.86
C TYR A 317 -12.42 3.39 -29.88
N SER A 318 -13.71 3.27 -29.58
CA SER A 318 -14.78 3.89 -30.33
C SER A 318 -15.98 4.19 -29.46
N ARG A 319 -16.89 5.00 -29.93
CA ARG A 319 -18.23 5.17 -29.36
C ARG A 319 -19.25 4.65 -30.34
N ILE A 320 -20.28 3.96 -29.85
CA ILE A 320 -21.42 3.50 -30.61
C ILE A 320 -22.69 4.12 -30.02
N ILE A 321 -23.58 4.57 -30.91
CA ILE A 321 -24.91 5.10 -30.57
C ILE A 321 -25.93 4.03 -30.92
N LYS A 322 -26.61 3.48 -29.93
CA LYS A 322 -27.74 2.57 -30.07
C LYS A 322 -29.02 3.41 -30.11
N LYS A 323 -29.85 3.13 -31.12
CA LYS A 323 -31.20 3.74 -31.34
C LYS A 323 -32.28 2.70 -31.26
#